data_d91abb39c7f8324ec5f245bd1b2f17a7
#
_entry.id   d91abb39c7f8324ec5f245bd1b2f17a7
#
_cell.length_a   1.000
_cell.length_b   1.000
_cell.length_c   1.000
_cell.angle_alpha   90.00
_cell.angle_beta   90.00
_cell.angle_gamma   90.00
#
_symmetry.space_group_name_H-M   'P 1'
#
loop_
_entity.id
_entity.type
_entity.pdbx_description
1 polymer ?
#
loop_
_entity_poly.entity_id
_entity_poly.type
_entity_poly.pdbx_seq_one_letter_code
_entity_poly.pdbx_strand_id
1 'polypeptide(L)'
;MPRFTRRDLLAAAPALGVAAVLARSTEARADQPHMEAALDALKTARRELDAASADKGGHRGNALRLVKEAMIEVERGIDFAKKH
;
A
#
# COMPACT_ATOMS: atom_id res chain seq x y z
N MET A 1 -23.02 2.43 -27.14
CA MET A 1 -23.48 2.48 -25.77
C MET A 1 -22.34 2.73 -24.83
N PRO A 2 -22.29 3.90 -24.27
CA PRO A 2 -21.19 4.21 -23.34
C PRO A 2 -21.13 3.25 -22.17
N ARG A 3 -22.27 2.77 -21.76
CA ARG A 3 -22.32 1.86 -20.61
C ARG A 3 -21.59 0.57 -20.86
N PHE A 4 -21.59 0.13 -22.09
CA PHE A 4 -20.89 -1.10 -22.41
C PHE A 4 -19.40 -0.94 -22.23
N THR A 5 -18.92 0.25 -22.54
CA THR A 5 -17.50 0.52 -22.36
C THR A 5 -17.09 0.30 -20.92
N ARG A 6 -17.89 0.77 -20.00
CA ARG A 6 -17.57 0.58 -18.59
C ARG A 6 -17.66 -0.88 -18.20
N ARG A 7 -18.62 -1.57 -18.76
CA ARG A 7 -18.77 -2.98 -18.50
C ARG A 7 -17.58 -3.75 -19.04
N ASP A 8 -17.09 -3.35 -20.20
CA ASP A 8 -15.91 -3.96 -20.76
C ASP A 8 -14.68 -3.73 -19.88
N LEU A 9 -14.57 -2.54 -19.32
CA LEU A 9 -13.48 -2.27 -18.41
C LEU A 9 -13.54 -3.14 -17.17
N LEU A 10 -14.73 -3.35 -16.65
CA LEU A 10 -14.90 -4.23 -15.50
C LEU A 10 -14.56 -5.67 -15.85
N ALA A 11 -14.93 -6.09 -17.03
CA ALA A 11 -14.61 -7.43 -17.48
C ALA A 11 -13.11 -7.62 -17.64
N ALA A 12 -12.41 -6.56 -18.04
CA ALA A 12 -10.98 -6.64 -18.20
C ALA A 12 -10.25 -6.75 -16.85
N ALA A 13 -10.82 -6.16 -15.80
CA ALA A 13 -10.17 -6.18 -14.50
C ALA A 13 -9.89 -7.60 -13.99
N PRO A 14 -10.84 -8.54 -14.05
CA PRO A 14 -10.52 -9.90 -13.64
C PRO A 14 -9.42 -10.54 -14.48
N ALA A 15 -9.37 -10.24 -15.75
CA ALA A 15 -8.32 -10.78 -16.59
C ALA A 15 -6.95 -10.29 -16.15
N LEU A 16 -6.87 -9.01 -15.81
CA LEU A 16 -5.63 -8.46 -15.31
C LEU A 16 -5.23 -9.11 -13.98
N GLY A 17 -6.22 -9.36 -13.13
CA GLY A 17 -5.96 -10.04 -11.87
C GLY A 17 -5.42 -11.44 -12.07
N VAL A 18 -5.94 -12.15 -13.04
CA VAL A 18 -5.46 -13.50 -13.34
C VAL A 18 -4.01 -13.44 -13.82
N ALA A 19 -3.71 -12.50 -14.69
CA ALA A 19 -2.33 -12.34 -15.17
C ALA A 19 -1.39 -12.06 -14.03
N ALA A 20 -1.79 -11.23 -13.07
CA ALA A 20 -0.97 -10.92 -11.92
C ALA A 20 -0.69 -12.17 -11.09
N VAL A 21 -1.70 -13.02 -10.92
CA VAL A 21 -1.52 -14.25 -10.16
C VAL A 21 -0.53 -15.17 -10.86
N LEU A 22 -0.61 -15.27 -12.17
CA LEU A 22 0.30 -16.11 -12.92
C LEU A 22 1.73 -15.62 -12.82
N ALA A 23 1.93 -14.34 -12.64
CA ALA A 23 3.26 -13.75 -12.54
C ALA A 23 3.73 -13.60 -11.10
N ARG A 24 3.08 -14.27 -10.16
CA ARG A 24 3.32 -14.06 -8.74
C ARG A 24 4.78 -14.18 -8.34
N SER A 25 5.46 -15.22 -8.80
CA SER A 25 6.85 -15.45 -8.39
C SER A 25 7.76 -14.30 -8.82
N THR A 26 7.53 -13.77 -10.01
CA THR A 26 8.29 -12.64 -10.50
C THR A 26 7.88 -11.37 -9.73
N GLU A 27 6.60 -11.21 -9.47
CA GLU A 27 6.12 -10.04 -8.78
C GLU A 27 6.61 -9.96 -7.34
N ALA A 28 6.81 -11.10 -6.69
CA ALA A 28 7.27 -11.10 -5.32
C ALA A 28 8.60 -10.38 -5.19
N ARG A 29 9.48 -10.55 -6.17
CA ARG A 29 10.76 -9.84 -6.17
C ARG A 29 10.61 -8.38 -6.56
N ALA A 30 9.76 -8.12 -7.54
CA ALA A 30 9.54 -6.75 -7.99
C ALA A 30 8.85 -5.91 -6.93
N ASP A 31 8.15 -6.56 -6.00
CA ASP A 31 7.45 -5.84 -4.95
C ASP A 31 8.37 -5.25 -3.89
N GLN A 32 9.58 -5.77 -3.74
CA GLN A 32 10.47 -5.24 -2.71
C GLN A 32 10.73 -3.76 -2.84
N PRO A 33 11.05 -3.21 -4.03
CA PRO A 33 11.20 -1.76 -4.14
C PRO A 33 9.92 -1.01 -3.82
N HIS A 34 8.77 -1.56 -4.17
CA HIS A 34 7.50 -0.93 -3.84
C HIS A 34 7.23 -0.96 -2.34
N MET A 35 7.55 -2.05 -1.68
CA MET A 35 7.40 -2.13 -0.24
C MET A 35 8.31 -1.13 0.46
N GLU A 36 9.54 -1.00 0.00
CA GLU A 36 10.47 -0.04 0.57
C GLU A 36 10.04 1.39 0.31
N ALA A 37 9.51 1.66 -0.88
CA ALA A 37 8.97 2.98 -1.19
C ALA A 37 7.76 3.30 -0.31
N ALA A 38 6.93 2.30 -0.04
CA ALA A 38 5.80 2.49 0.86
C ALA A 38 6.27 2.82 2.27
N LEU A 39 7.30 2.13 2.74
CA LEU A 39 7.86 2.42 4.06
C LEU A 39 8.37 3.85 4.13
N ASP A 40 9.09 4.30 3.09
CA ASP A 40 9.59 5.66 3.05
C ASP A 40 8.44 6.67 3.04
N ALA A 41 7.38 6.38 2.30
CA ALA A 41 6.22 7.26 2.28
C ALA A 41 5.55 7.33 3.65
N LEU A 42 5.47 6.21 4.35
CA LEU A 42 4.92 6.20 5.70
C LEU A 42 5.80 6.97 6.67
N LYS A 43 7.10 6.89 6.53
CA LYS A 43 8.00 7.69 7.36
C LYS A 43 7.79 9.17 7.12
N THR A 44 7.59 9.57 5.87
CA THR A 44 7.29 10.96 5.56
C THR A 44 5.95 11.37 6.16
N ALA A 45 4.93 10.51 6.02
CA ALA A 45 3.63 10.80 6.59
C ALA A 45 3.72 10.97 8.11
N ARG A 46 4.51 10.13 8.76
CA ARG A 46 4.70 10.24 10.20
C ARG A 46 5.30 11.59 10.56
N ARG A 47 6.32 12.01 9.84
CA ARG A 47 6.94 13.31 10.12
C ARG A 47 5.95 14.45 9.94
N GLU A 48 5.14 14.38 8.89
CA GLU A 48 4.16 15.43 8.65
C GLU A 48 3.08 15.44 9.73
N LEU A 49 2.64 14.28 10.17
CA LEU A 49 1.66 14.20 11.24
C LEU A 49 2.23 14.68 12.57
N ASP A 50 3.51 14.40 12.84
CA ASP A 50 4.16 14.91 14.04
C ASP A 50 4.23 16.43 14.00
N ALA A 51 4.44 17.01 12.83
CA ALA A 51 4.56 18.46 12.69
C ALA A 51 3.20 19.14 12.67
N ALA A 52 2.13 18.43 12.36
CA ALA A 52 0.80 19.02 12.28
C ALA A 52 0.27 19.34 13.66
N SER A 53 -0.59 20.34 13.73
CA SER A 53 -1.23 20.70 14.99
C SER A 53 -2.26 19.64 15.37
N ALA A 54 -2.39 19.41 16.67
CA ALA A 54 -3.39 18.49 17.17
C ALA A 54 -4.78 19.06 16.87
N ASP A 55 -5.70 18.20 16.49
CA ASP A 55 -7.07 18.60 16.24
C ASP A 55 -7.95 18.20 17.42
N LYS A 56 -9.11 18.85 17.50
CA LYS A 56 -10.01 18.65 18.64
C LYS A 56 -10.62 17.26 18.66
N GLY A 57 -10.74 16.62 17.51
CA GLY A 57 -11.32 15.30 17.44
C GLY A 57 -10.36 14.17 17.70
N GLY A 58 -9.07 14.47 17.87
CA GLY A 58 -8.09 13.44 18.09
C GLY A 58 -7.70 12.68 16.84
N HIS A 59 -8.06 13.16 15.68
CA HIS A 59 -7.83 12.44 14.44
C HIS A 59 -6.36 12.40 14.07
N ARG A 60 -5.63 13.47 14.35
CA ARG A 60 -4.20 13.48 14.07
C ARG A 60 -3.47 12.39 14.89
N GLY A 61 -3.81 12.30 16.16
CA GLY A 61 -3.22 11.28 17.01
C GLY A 61 -3.55 9.88 16.54
N ASN A 62 -4.81 9.67 16.14
CA ASN A 62 -5.22 8.37 15.62
C ASN A 62 -4.50 8.04 14.32
N ALA A 63 -4.37 9.03 13.44
CA ALA A 63 -3.67 8.82 12.17
C ALA A 63 -2.21 8.48 12.43
N LEU A 64 -1.58 9.19 13.36
CA LEU A 64 -0.18 8.93 13.69
C LEU A 64 0.00 7.51 14.21
N ARG A 65 -0.90 7.06 15.07
CA ARG A 65 -0.84 5.69 15.58
C ARG A 65 -0.98 4.68 14.45
N LEU A 66 -1.92 4.91 13.55
CA LEU A 66 -2.14 3.99 12.44
C LEU A 66 -0.96 3.95 11.49
N VAL A 67 -0.33 5.11 11.25
CA VAL A 67 0.86 5.15 10.41
C VAL A 67 1.99 4.35 11.05
N LYS A 68 2.18 4.50 12.35
CA LYS A 68 3.22 3.75 13.04
C LYS A 68 2.97 2.25 12.97
N GLU A 69 1.72 1.83 13.13
CA GLU A 69 1.38 0.42 13.01
C GLU A 69 1.62 -0.08 11.59
N ALA A 70 1.25 0.74 10.60
CA ALA A 70 1.47 0.36 9.22
C ALA A 70 2.96 0.21 8.91
N MET A 71 3.80 1.09 9.46
CA MET A 71 5.23 0.98 9.27
C MET A 71 5.77 -0.35 9.79
N ILE A 72 5.29 -0.77 10.94
CA ILE A 72 5.71 -2.04 11.52
C ILE A 72 5.32 -3.20 10.60
N GLU A 73 4.10 -3.17 10.07
CA GLU A 73 3.66 -4.24 9.21
C GLU A 73 4.43 -4.27 7.89
N VAL A 74 4.72 -3.11 7.33
CA VAL A 74 5.50 -3.06 6.09
C VAL A 74 6.91 -3.60 6.35
N GLU A 75 7.52 -3.23 7.46
CA GLU A 75 8.84 -3.75 7.82
C GLU A 75 8.83 -5.26 7.98
N ARG A 76 7.79 -5.78 8.61
CA ARG A 76 7.66 -7.23 8.75
C ARG A 76 7.53 -7.92 7.39
N GLY A 77 6.78 -7.29 6.49
CA GLY A 77 6.64 -7.83 5.15
C GLY A 77 7.95 -7.83 4.39
N ILE A 78 8.72 -6.77 4.52
CA ILE A 78 10.02 -6.68 3.88
C ILE A 78 10.95 -7.78 4.43
N ASP A 79 10.98 -7.94 5.74
CA ASP A 79 11.81 -8.96 6.36
C ASP A 79 11.38 -10.36 5.97
N PHE A 80 10.10 -10.61 5.94
CA PHE A 80 9.59 -11.90 5.54
C PHE A 80 10.04 -12.26 4.11
N ALA A 81 9.93 -11.28 3.21
CA ALA A 81 10.32 -11.52 1.82
C ALA A 81 11.81 -11.80 1.69
N LYS A 82 12.63 -11.18 2.52
CA LYS A 82 14.07 -11.43 2.47
C LYS A 82 14.44 -12.84 2.92
N LYS A 83 13.64 -13.39 3.82
CA LYS A 83 13.93 -14.72 4.39
C LYS A 83 13.25 -15.83 3.62
N HIS A 84 12.31 -15.53 2.80
CA HIS A 84 11.53 -16.50 2.07
C HIS A 84 11.57 -16.18 0.58
#